data_5d3bee6d59b2c5f08fda122293a1196d
#
_entry.id   5d3bee6d59b2c5f08fda122293a1196d
#
_cell.length_a   1.000
_cell.length_b   1.000
_cell.length_c   1.000
_cell.angle_alpha   90.00
_cell.angle_beta   90.00
_cell.angle_gamma   90.00
#
_symmetry.space_group_name_H-M   'P 1'
#
loop_
_entity.id
_entity.type
_entity.pdbx_description
1 polymer ?
#
loop_
_entity_poly.entity_id
_entity_poly.type
_entity_poly.pdbx_seq_one_letter_code
_entity_poly.pdbx_strand_id
1 'polypeptide(L)'
;MNSQIDMNELEYESKRKRLRRIEIYDSILKDCHKKIIFNSKLDRKYCFFLIPEFIFGTPLYSIEELRNFVINSLQKNGFQIMYMHPNWLFISWTTSETSSSRLKKNSPKKVIKTDFRPIEEYRPSGNMNNLVYDDATLLSMHDKTRQLNI
;
A
#
# COMPACT_ATOMS: atom_id res chain seq x y z
N MET A 1 -21.47 -12.59 51.22
CA MET A 1 -20.73 -13.21 50.12
C MET A 1 -19.62 -12.24 49.67
N ASN A 2 -18.39 -12.48 50.14
CA ASN A 2 -17.26 -11.65 49.71
C ASN A 2 -16.81 -12.18 48.32
N SER A 3 -17.28 -11.51 47.27
CA SER A 3 -16.77 -11.78 45.95
C SER A 3 -15.42 -11.04 45.79
N GLN A 4 -14.37 -11.62 46.32
CA GLN A 4 -13.01 -11.18 46.00
C GLN A 4 -12.73 -11.65 44.58
N ILE A 5 -12.41 -10.69 43.71
CA ILE A 5 -11.98 -10.98 42.35
C ILE A 5 -10.54 -11.51 42.42
N ASP A 6 -10.32 -12.73 41.96
CA ASP A 6 -8.98 -13.30 41.89
C ASP A 6 -8.28 -12.84 40.59
N MET A 7 -7.09 -12.26 40.75
CA MET A 7 -6.24 -11.85 39.61
C MET A 7 -5.92 -13.01 38.68
N ASN A 8 -5.73 -14.22 39.21
CA ASN A 8 -5.46 -15.42 38.41
C ASN A 8 -6.65 -15.79 37.52
N GLU A 9 -7.88 -15.60 38.00
CA GLU A 9 -9.09 -15.85 37.23
C GLU A 9 -9.24 -14.86 36.08
N LEU A 10 -8.94 -13.57 36.32
CA LEU A 10 -8.93 -12.55 35.27
C LEU A 10 -7.88 -12.81 34.19
N GLU A 11 -6.68 -13.22 34.59
CA GLU A 11 -5.63 -13.60 33.63
C GLU A 11 -6.03 -14.84 32.80
N TYR A 12 -6.61 -15.85 33.45
CA TYR A 12 -7.08 -17.04 32.77
C TYR A 12 -8.14 -16.71 31.72
N GLU A 13 -9.13 -15.89 32.08
CA GLU A 13 -10.16 -15.45 31.14
C GLU A 13 -9.60 -14.63 29.99
N SER A 14 -8.64 -13.76 30.25
CA SER A 14 -8.00 -12.96 29.21
C SER A 14 -7.20 -13.85 28.23
N LYS A 15 -6.46 -14.82 28.74
CA LYS A 15 -5.76 -15.82 27.93
C LYS A 15 -6.73 -16.65 27.07
N ARG A 16 -7.85 -17.08 27.66
CA ARG A 16 -8.90 -17.83 26.96
C ARG A 16 -9.53 -17.02 25.83
N LYS A 17 -9.83 -15.73 26.07
CA LYS A 17 -10.35 -14.83 25.03
C LYS A 17 -9.34 -14.64 23.89
N ARG A 18 -8.05 -14.53 24.22
CA ARG A 18 -6.98 -14.40 23.23
C ARG A 18 -6.84 -15.66 22.38
N LEU A 19 -6.86 -16.84 22.98
CA LEU A 19 -6.79 -18.10 22.23
C LEU A 19 -7.95 -18.26 21.27
N ARG A 20 -9.18 -17.96 21.68
CA ARG A 20 -10.34 -17.99 20.79
C ARG A 20 -10.20 -17.04 19.59
N ARG A 21 -9.65 -15.84 19.79
CA ARG A 21 -9.38 -14.92 18.69
C ARG A 21 -8.37 -15.49 17.69
N ILE A 22 -7.29 -16.10 18.19
CA ILE A 22 -6.27 -16.72 17.34
C ILE A 22 -6.87 -17.88 16.52
N GLU A 23 -7.71 -18.71 17.12
CA GLU A 23 -8.42 -19.79 16.42
C GLU A 23 -9.28 -19.26 15.25
N ILE A 24 -9.98 -18.14 15.47
CA ILE A 24 -10.77 -17.47 14.43
C ILE A 24 -9.84 -16.98 13.31
N TYR A 25 -8.73 -16.32 13.65
CA TYR A 25 -7.77 -15.80 12.68
C TYR A 25 -7.13 -16.93 11.86
N ASP A 26 -6.79 -18.04 12.49
CA ASP A 26 -6.27 -19.23 11.80
C ASP A 26 -7.30 -19.88 10.88
N SER A 27 -8.57 -19.90 11.25
CA SER A 27 -9.64 -20.37 10.38
C SER A 27 -9.75 -19.51 9.11
N ILE A 28 -9.74 -18.20 9.25
CA ILE A 28 -9.79 -17.26 8.12
C ILE A 28 -8.55 -17.38 7.24
N LEU A 29 -7.37 -17.54 7.85
CA LEU A 29 -6.13 -17.78 7.12
C LEU A 29 -6.18 -19.09 6.32
N LYS A 30 -6.76 -20.16 6.87
CA LYS A 30 -6.98 -21.41 6.14
C LYS A 30 -7.89 -21.24 4.95
N ASP A 31 -8.94 -20.43 5.07
CA ASP A 31 -9.85 -20.15 3.94
C ASP A 31 -9.16 -19.30 2.87
N CYS A 32 -8.30 -18.36 3.27
CA CYS A 32 -7.43 -17.64 2.36
C CYS A 32 -6.50 -18.60 1.60
N HIS A 33 -5.85 -19.53 2.29
CA HIS A 33 -4.98 -20.54 1.67
C HIS A 33 -5.75 -21.43 0.68
N LYS A 34 -6.97 -21.88 1.02
CA LYS A 34 -7.82 -22.63 0.08
C LYS A 34 -8.07 -21.85 -1.20
N LYS A 35 -8.35 -20.54 -1.08
CA LYS A 35 -8.58 -19.67 -2.22
C LYS A 35 -7.32 -19.48 -3.08
N ILE A 36 -6.15 -19.36 -2.47
CA ILE A 36 -4.86 -19.30 -3.17
C ILE A 36 -4.64 -20.60 -3.95
N ILE A 37 -4.79 -21.76 -3.30
CA ILE A 37 -4.62 -23.08 -3.93
C ILE A 37 -5.60 -23.26 -5.09
N PHE A 38 -6.85 -22.88 -4.91
CA PHE A 38 -7.85 -22.96 -5.97
C PHE A 38 -7.46 -22.13 -7.21
N ASN A 39 -7.03 -20.88 -7.00
CA ASN A 39 -6.61 -20.04 -8.12
C ASN A 39 -5.30 -20.52 -8.74
N SER A 40 -4.38 -21.09 -7.98
CA SER A 40 -3.17 -21.70 -8.49
C SER A 40 -3.46 -22.89 -9.40
N LYS A 41 -4.46 -23.72 -9.09
CA LYS A 41 -4.91 -24.81 -9.97
C LYS A 41 -5.51 -24.33 -11.29
N LEU A 42 -5.97 -23.08 -11.36
CA LEU A 42 -6.46 -22.43 -12.57
C LEU A 42 -5.36 -21.68 -13.34
N ASP A 43 -4.09 -21.96 -13.05
CA ASP A 43 -2.91 -21.27 -13.62
C ASP A 43 -2.87 -19.75 -13.40
N ARG A 44 -3.68 -19.27 -12.46
CA ARG A 44 -3.62 -17.87 -12.04
C ARG A 44 -2.47 -17.69 -11.05
N LYS A 45 -1.79 -16.57 -11.15
CA LYS A 45 -0.68 -16.21 -10.25
C LYS A 45 -1.05 -15.15 -9.21
N TYR A 46 -2.33 -14.90 -9.08
CA TYR A 46 -2.89 -13.94 -8.12
C TYR A 46 -4.31 -14.34 -7.72
N CYS A 47 -4.74 -13.82 -6.59
CA CYS A 47 -6.14 -13.90 -6.17
C CYS A 47 -6.53 -12.67 -5.33
N PHE A 48 -7.82 -12.44 -5.25
CA PHE A 48 -8.40 -11.45 -4.35
C PHE A 48 -9.06 -12.16 -3.17
N PHE A 49 -8.77 -11.72 -1.98
CA PHE A 49 -9.36 -12.22 -0.75
C PHE A 49 -10.06 -11.08 -0.02
N LEU A 50 -11.33 -11.27 0.34
CA LEU A 50 -12.08 -10.33 1.16
C LEU A 50 -11.93 -10.75 2.62
N ILE A 51 -11.45 -9.85 3.46
CA ILE A 51 -11.39 -10.06 4.91
C ILE A 51 -12.81 -9.89 5.45
N PRO A 52 -13.37 -10.89 6.13
CA PRO A 52 -14.70 -10.78 6.69
C PRO A 52 -14.72 -9.76 7.84
N GLU A 53 -15.65 -8.84 7.79
CA GLU A 53 -15.88 -7.88 8.88
C GLU A 53 -16.61 -8.51 10.05
N PHE A 54 -17.42 -9.50 9.75
CA PHE A 54 -18.25 -10.18 10.71
C PHE A 54 -18.39 -11.66 10.32
N ILE A 55 -18.32 -12.54 11.32
CA ILE A 55 -18.59 -13.98 11.16
C ILE A 55 -19.70 -14.34 12.13
N PHE A 56 -20.78 -14.86 11.60
CA PHE A 56 -21.93 -15.25 12.40
C PHE A 56 -21.55 -16.35 13.41
N GLY A 57 -21.97 -16.18 14.66
CA GLY A 57 -21.68 -17.16 15.72
C GLY A 57 -20.28 -17.05 16.34
N THR A 58 -19.48 -16.05 15.97
CA THR A 58 -18.17 -15.80 16.60
C THR A 58 -18.18 -14.51 17.44
N PRO A 59 -17.35 -14.43 18.51
CA PRO A 59 -17.17 -13.19 19.25
C PRO A 59 -16.63 -12.08 18.35
N LEU A 60 -16.95 -10.85 18.70
CA LEU A 60 -16.40 -9.67 18.02
C LEU A 60 -14.86 -9.69 18.06
N TYR A 61 -14.26 -9.47 16.91
CA TYR A 61 -12.82 -9.37 16.73
C TYR A 61 -12.44 -8.06 16.04
N SER A 62 -11.20 -7.64 16.19
CA SER A 62 -10.69 -6.47 15.49
C SER A 62 -10.33 -6.83 14.05
N ILE A 63 -10.98 -6.16 13.08
CA ILE A 63 -10.70 -6.35 11.66
C ILE A 63 -9.25 -5.96 11.33
N GLU A 64 -8.73 -4.93 12.00
CA GLU A 64 -7.36 -4.48 11.81
C GLU A 64 -6.34 -5.51 12.29
N GLU A 65 -6.57 -6.09 13.47
CA GLU A 65 -5.71 -7.16 14.00
C GLU A 65 -5.74 -8.39 13.09
N LEU A 66 -6.93 -8.79 12.65
CA LEU A 66 -7.09 -9.89 11.70
C LEU A 66 -6.36 -9.62 10.38
N ARG A 67 -6.56 -8.44 9.81
CA ARG A 67 -5.89 -8.02 8.57
C ARG A 67 -4.37 -8.12 8.70
N ASN A 68 -3.83 -7.53 9.77
CA ASN A 68 -2.40 -7.54 10.02
C ASN A 68 -1.87 -8.96 10.24
N PHE A 69 -2.62 -9.81 10.94
CA PHE A 69 -2.28 -11.21 11.13
C PHE A 69 -2.19 -11.96 9.79
N VAL A 70 -3.19 -11.84 8.93
CA VAL A 70 -3.23 -12.49 7.63
C VAL A 70 -2.10 -11.98 6.73
N ILE A 71 -1.91 -10.66 6.64
CA ILE A 71 -0.84 -10.04 5.84
C ILE A 71 0.51 -10.55 6.30
N ASN A 72 0.81 -10.47 7.59
CA ASN A 72 2.11 -10.90 8.14
C ASN A 72 2.37 -12.40 7.91
N SER A 73 1.33 -13.23 8.05
CA SER A 73 1.46 -14.68 7.84
C SER A 73 1.76 -15.03 6.38
N LEU A 74 1.08 -14.38 5.44
CA LEU A 74 1.30 -14.60 4.02
C LEU A 74 2.62 -14.01 3.52
N GLN A 75 3.02 -12.84 4.02
CA GLN A 75 4.32 -12.24 3.68
C GLN A 75 5.49 -13.09 4.14
N LYS A 76 5.41 -13.71 5.32
CA LYS A 76 6.41 -14.66 5.79
C LYS A 76 6.56 -15.87 4.87
N ASN A 77 5.49 -16.26 4.19
CA ASN A 77 5.48 -17.35 3.22
C ASN A 77 5.91 -16.89 1.80
N GLY A 78 6.32 -15.62 1.63
CA GLY A 78 6.84 -15.10 0.38
C GLY A 78 5.79 -14.57 -0.60
N PHE A 79 4.53 -14.46 -0.19
CA PHE A 79 3.49 -13.84 -1.00
C PHE A 79 3.63 -12.32 -1.03
N GLN A 80 3.39 -11.73 -2.18
CA GLN A 80 3.27 -10.28 -2.33
C GLN A 80 1.81 -9.88 -2.08
N ILE A 81 1.61 -8.91 -1.18
CA ILE A 81 0.26 -8.51 -0.77
C ILE A 81 0.10 -7.02 -0.93
N MET A 82 -1.02 -6.63 -1.53
CA MET A 82 -1.48 -5.27 -1.61
C MET A 82 -2.84 -5.16 -0.93
N TYR A 83 -2.94 -4.27 0.03
CA TYR A 83 -4.22 -3.96 0.67
C TYR A 83 -5.01 -2.97 -0.18
N MET A 84 -6.28 -3.26 -0.38
CA MET A 84 -7.23 -2.40 -1.10
C MET A 84 -8.43 -2.12 -0.18
N HIS A 85 -8.70 -0.84 0.00
CA HIS A 85 -9.84 -0.40 0.80
C HIS A 85 -11.17 -0.90 0.19
N PRO A 86 -12.20 -1.31 0.98
CA PRO A 86 -12.21 -1.30 2.44
C PRO A 86 -11.55 -2.53 3.10
N ASN A 87 -11.66 -3.75 2.58
CA ASN A 87 -11.19 -4.98 3.23
C ASN A 87 -10.70 -6.04 2.24
N TRP A 88 -10.24 -5.62 1.07
CA TRP A 88 -9.71 -6.52 0.07
C TRP A 88 -8.20 -6.68 0.17
N LEU A 89 -7.74 -7.90 -0.01
CA LEU A 89 -6.33 -8.23 -0.19
C LEU A 89 -6.12 -8.74 -1.62
N PHE A 90 -5.26 -8.08 -2.35
CA PHE A 90 -4.69 -8.63 -3.57
C PHE A 90 -3.44 -9.41 -3.18
N ILE A 91 -3.42 -10.69 -3.50
CA ILE A 91 -2.36 -11.62 -3.15
C ILE A 91 -1.77 -12.16 -4.44
N SER A 92 -0.46 -12.02 -4.62
CA SER A 92 0.26 -12.55 -5.78
C SER A 92 1.43 -13.41 -5.33
N TRP A 93 1.72 -14.45 -6.10
CA TRP A 93 2.84 -15.38 -5.88
C TRP A 93 3.69 -15.55 -7.15
N THR A 94 3.75 -14.48 -7.94
CA THR A 94 4.68 -14.42 -9.05
C THR A 94 6.07 -14.32 -8.46
N THR A 95 6.94 -15.28 -8.75
CA THR A 95 8.36 -15.14 -8.50
C THR A 95 8.83 -13.92 -9.27
N SER A 96 9.18 -12.89 -8.55
CA SER A 96 9.73 -11.67 -9.14
C SER A 96 11.16 -11.94 -9.60
N GLU A 97 11.32 -12.76 -10.64
CA GLU A 97 12.62 -12.88 -11.30
C GLU A 97 13.03 -11.59 -12.02
N THR A 98 12.13 -10.60 -12.05
CA THR A 98 12.33 -9.37 -12.82
C THR A 98 12.57 -8.11 -12.01
N SER A 99 12.45 -8.10 -10.70
CA SER A 99 12.64 -6.85 -9.94
C SER A 99 13.88 -6.79 -9.05
N SER A 100 14.57 -7.91 -8.80
CA SER A 100 15.79 -7.90 -7.99
C SER A 100 17.09 -8.05 -8.78
N SER A 101 17.03 -8.29 -10.08
CA SER A 101 18.25 -8.54 -10.89
C SER A 101 18.83 -7.30 -11.57
N ARG A 102 18.33 -6.09 -11.28
CA ARG A 102 18.90 -4.87 -11.90
C ARG A 102 19.41 -3.81 -10.94
N LEU A 103 19.59 -4.14 -9.68
CA LEU A 103 20.56 -3.41 -8.88
C LEU A 103 21.91 -4.15 -8.93
N LYS A 104 22.50 -4.20 -10.11
CA LYS A 104 23.95 -4.40 -10.21
C LYS A 104 24.61 -3.23 -9.49
N LYS A 105 24.90 -3.43 -8.20
CA LYS A 105 25.98 -2.72 -7.53
C LYS A 105 27.27 -3.11 -8.26
N ASN A 106 27.63 -2.41 -9.29
CA ASN A 106 28.99 -2.27 -9.79
C ASN A 106 28.97 -1.30 -10.97
N SER A 107 28.75 -0.03 -10.66
CA SER A 107 29.41 1.02 -11.40
C SER A 107 30.10 1.90 -10.37
N PRO A 108 31.39 2.22 -10.57
CA PRO A 108 32.06 3.19 -9.73
C PRO A 108 31.21 4.44 -9.75
N LYS A 109 30.87 4.96 -8.57
CA LYS A 109 30.27 6.26 -8.44
C LYS A 109 31.16 7.27 -9.19
N LYS A 110 30.82 7.54 -10.46
CA LYS A 110 31.17 8.81 -11.03
C LYS A 110 30.49 9.80 -10.09
N VAL A 111 31.30 10.46 -9.31
CA VAL A 111 30.90 11.64 -8.58
C VAL A 111 30.42 12.59 -9.65
N ILE A 112 29.11 12.59 -9.89
CA ILE A 112 28.46 13.68 -10.58
C ILE A 112 28.65 14.82 -9.62
N LYS A 113 29.64 15.66 -9.89
CA LYS A 113 29.71 17.00 -9.29
C LYS A 113 28.39 17.61 -9.70
N THR A 114 27.43 17.57 -8.79
CA THR A 114 26.23 18.40 -8.88
C THR A 114 26.79 19.82 -8.84
N ASP A 115 26.88 20.42 -10.01
CA ASP A 115 27.15 21.84 -10.17
C ASP A 115 25.91 22.55 -9.61
N PHE A 116 25.81 22.56 -8.29
CA PHE A 116 24.81 23.30 -7.59
C PHE A 116 25.19 24.78 -7.73
N ARG A 117 24.60 25.45 -8.72
CA ARG A 117 24.72 26.88 -8.85
C ARG A 117 23.67 27.54 -7.97
N PRO A 118 24.04 28.48 -7.12
CA PRO A 118 23.06 29.28 -6.39
C PRO A 118 22.07 29.91 -7.37
N ILE A 119 20.82 30.06 -6.96
CA ILE A 119 19.74 30.61 -7.79
C ILE A 119 20.11 32.00 -8.36
N GLU A 120 20.96 32.74 -7.66
CA GLU A 120 21.47 34.05 -8.06
C GLU A 120 22.39 34.00 -9.30
N GLU A 121 22.99 32.85 -9.60
CA GLU A 121 23.83 32.63 -10.78
C GLU A 121 23.09 31.93 -11.93
N TYR A 122 21.80 31.63 -11.77
CA TYR A 122 21.03 31.00 -12.80
C TYR A 122 20.81 31.94 -13.97
N ARG A 123 21.60 31.78 -15.01
CA ARG A 123 21.36 32.39 -16.32
C ARG A 123 20.71 31.33 -17.21
N PRO A 124 19.42 31.51 -17.57
CA PRO A 124 18.77 30.58 -18.48
C PRO A 124 19.51 30.57 -19.82
N SER A 125 20.02 29.42 -20.21
CA SER A 125 20.74 29.20 -21.47
C SER A 125 19.76 28.99 -22.62
N GLY A 126 18.83 29.86 -22.79
CA GLY A 126 17.88 29.89 -23.87
C GLY A 126 17.72 31.30 -24.40
N ASN A 127 17.49 31.41 -25.71
CA ASN A 127 17.22 32.69 -26.34
C ASN A 127 15.83 33.17 -25.88
N MET A 128 15.82 33.85 -24.72
CA MET A 128 14.58 34.32 -24.08
C MET A 128 13.92 35.51 -24.84
N ASN A 129 14.51 35.93 -25.96
CA ASN A 129 13.97 37.04 -26.74
C ASN A 129 12.59 36.78 -27.34
N ASN A 130 12.14 35.47 -27.34
CA ASN A 130 10.82 35.11 -27.81
C ASN A 130 9.77 34.94 -26.69
N LEU A 131 10.15 35.14 -25.43
CA LEU A 131 9.25 34.99 -24.27
C LEU A 131 8.88 36.34 -23.63
N VAL A 132 9.45 37.44 -24.10
CA VAL A 132 9.02 38.78 -23.73
C VAL A 132 7.80 39.10 -24.59
N TYR A 133 6.62 38.98 -24.00
CA TYR A 133 5.40 39.48 -24.65
C TYR A 133 5.51 40.97 -24.79
N ASP A 134 5.58 41.39 -26.01
CA ASP A 134 5.53 42.81 -26.37
C ASP A 134 4.16 43.37 -25.95
N ASP A 135 4.10 44.59 -25.48
CA ASP A 135 2.83 45.24 -25.08
C ASP A 135 1.76 45.16 -26.18
N ALA A 136 2.16 45.18 -27.44
CA ALA A 136 1.29 44.95 -28.59
C ALA A 136 0.66 43.53 -28.59
N THR A 137 1.42 42.51 -28.18
CA THR A 137 0.93 41.12 -28.12
C THR A 137 -0.06 40.95 -26.96
N LEU A 138 0.20 41.57 -25.83
CA LEU A 138 -0.71 41.58 -24.68
C LEU A 138 -2.02 42.28 -24.99
N LEU A 139 -1.99 43.39 -25.67
CA LEU A 139 -3.20 44.09 -26.13
C LEU A 139 -4.01 43.27 -27.12
N SER A 140 -3.35 42.58 -28.07
CA SER A 140 -4.05 41.70 -29.01
C SER A 140 -4.70 40.48 -28.35
N MET A 141 -4.07 39.93 -27.30
CA MET A 141 -4.68 38.86 -26.50
C MET A 141 -5.88 39.37 -25.70
N HIS A 142 -5.77 40.54 -25.12
CA HIS A 142 -6.87 41.15 -24.38
C HIS A 142 -8.09 41.44 -25.28
N ASP A 143 -7.89 41.89 -26.50
CA ASP A 143 -8.97 42.13 -27.45
C ASP A 143 -9.62 40.81 -27.92
N LYS A 144 -8.83 39.74 -28.12
CA LYS A 144 -9.36 38.44 -28.48
C LYS A 144 -10.19 37.83 -27.36
N THR A 145 -9.76 37.98 -26.11
CA THR A 145 -10.54 37.49 -24.96
C THR A 145 -11.83 38.27 -24.75
N ARG A 146 -11.84 39.56 -25.11
CA ARG A 146 -13.04 40.39 -25.03
C ARG A 146 -14.09 40.03 -26.10
N GLN A 147 -13.66 39.54 -27.27
CA GLN A 147 -14.54 39.06 -28.34
C GLN A 147 -15.16 37.67 -28.05
N LEU A 148 -14.60 36.89 -27.11
CA LEU A 148 -15.09 35.56 -26.72
C LEU A 148 -16.16 35.62 -25.61
N ASN A 149 -16.39 36.77 -25.01
CA ASN A 149 -17.35 36.99 -23.92
C ASN A 149 -18.61 37.74 -24.36
N ILE A 150 -19.13 37.40 -25.54
CA ILE A 150 -20.47 37.89 -26.01
C ILE A 150 -21.39 36.67 -26.12
#